data_857a2eaaf6510f650b31055850ae84c9
#
_entry.id   857a2eaaf6510f650b31055850ae84c9
#
_cell.length_a   1.000
_cell.length_b   1.000
_cell.length_c   1.000
_cell.angle_alpha   90.00
_cell.angle_beta   90.00
_cell.angle_gamma   90.00
#
_symmetry.space_group_name_H-M   'P 1'
#
loop_
_entity.id
_entity.type
_entity.pdbx_description
1 polymer ?
#
loop_
_entity_poly.entity_id
_entity_poly.type
_entity_poly.pdbx_seq_one_letter_code
_entity_poly.pdbx_strand_id
1 'polypeptide(L)'
;EIRTSPEADKKFSLHQYGMEISGNPEDNLVVKAYLLLDKEFHLCPIEIHLYKHIPSGAGLGGGSSDAAFMLKLLNEHFQLNLSEDQLEIYAATLGADCAFFIRNAPTFAEGIGNIFSPIPLSLKGYQILIIKPDVFVSTREAFANIHPHHPEYSIKEAIKRPANEWKEILINDFEDSVFPQHPVIGEIKAELYKQGAVYAS
;
A
#
# COMPACT_ATOMS: atom_id res chain seq x y z
N GLU A 1 -17.72 -1.26 -2.55
CA GLU A 1 -18.89 -1.70 -3.34
C GLU A 1 -19.04 -0.79 -4.56
N ILE A 2 -19.47 -1.37 -5.69
CA ILE A 2 -19.86 -0.61 -6.88
C ILE A 2 -21.27 -1.03 -7.30
N ARG A 3 -21.99 -0.09 -7.93
CA ARG A 3 -23.30 -0.34 -8.54
C ARG A 3 -23.33 0.32 -9.92
N THR A 4 -23.83 -0.36 -10.93
CA THR A 4 -24.06 0.22 -12.24
C THR A 4 -25.20 1.23 -12.20
N SER A 5 -25.01 2.38 -12.82
CA SER A 5 -26.02 3.45 -12.90
C SER A 5 -26.17 3.96 -14.36
N PRO A 6 -26.76 3.16 -15.26
CA PRO A 6 -26.78 3.40 -16.69
C PRO A 6 -27.44 4.75 -17.10
N GLU A 7 -28.34 5.26 -16.27
CA GLU A 7 -29.07 6.51 -16.52
C GLU A 7 -28.39 7.74 -15.89
N ALA A 8 -27.18 7.58 -15.30
CA ALA A 8 -26.47 8.69 -14.66
C ALA A 8 -25.92 9.67 -15.67
N ASP A 9 -26.11 10.97 -15.42
CA ASP A 9 -25.53 12.06 -16.22
C ASP A 9 -23.99 12.11 -16.15
N LYS A 10 -23.41 11.49 -15.12
CA LYS A 10 -21.97 11.45 -14.86
C LYS A 10 -21.44 10.03 -14.95
N LYS A 11 -20.18 9.88 -15.38
CA LYS A 11 -19.51 8.59 -15.47
C LYS A 11 -19.39 7.89 -14.11
N PHE A 12 -19.24 8.64 -13.04
CA PHE A 12 -19.17 8.08 -11.69
C PHE A 12 -19.77 9.02 -10.65
N SER A 13 -20.17 8.43 -9.52
CA SER A 13 -20.36 9.12 -8.24
C SER A 13 -19.54 8.40 -7.15
N LEU A 14 -18.93 9.16 -6.24
CA LEU A 14 -18.15 8.62 -5.12
C LEU A 14 -18.82 8.98 -3.80
N HIS A 15 -19.22 7.95 -3.06
CA HIS A 15 -19.74 8.03 -1.70
C HIS A 15 -18.70 7.51 -0.73
N GLN A 16 -18.22 8.37 0.18
CA GLN A 16 -17.20 8.04 1.14
C GLN A 16 -17.82 7.88 2.53
N TYR A 17 -17.37 6.86 3.25
CA TYR A 17 -17.78 6.54 4.61
C TYR A 17 -16.56 6.25 5.47
N GLY A 18 -16.71 6.39 6.78
CA GLY A 18 -15.60 6.20 7.74
C GLY A 18 -14.70 7.42 7.81
N MET A 19 -13.40 7.24 7.62
CA MET A 19 -12.44 8.35 7.68
C MET A 19 -12.58 9.24 6.45
N GLU A 20 -12.57 10.55 6.68
CA GLU A 20 -12.64 11.55 5.63
C GLU A 20 -11.34 11.54 4.80
N ILE A 21 -11.51 11.57 3.49
CA ILE A 21 -10.42 11.77 2.53
C ILE A 21 -10.65 13.15 1.90
N SER A 22 -9.81 14.10 2.23
CA SER A 22 -9.85 15.43 1.64
C SER A 22 -9.34 15.42 0.19
N GLY A 23 -9.80 16.36 -0.62
CA GLY A 23 -9.37 16.55 -2.01
C GLY A 23 -10.47 16.34 -3.03
N ASN A 24 -10.10 16.45 -4.32
CA ASN A 24 -11.05 16.23 -5.40
C ASN A 24 -11.39 14.74 -5.53
N PRO A 25 -12.65 14.33 -5.62
CA PRO A 25 -13.04 12.94 -5.89
C PRO A 25 -12.30 12.30 -7.07
N GLU A 26 -11.99 13.05 -8.12
CA GLU A 26 -11.24 12.56 -9.28
C GLU A 26 -9.78 12.20 -8.96
N ASP A 27 -9.24 12.71 -7.87
CA ASP A 27 -7.89 12.38 -7.40
C ASP A 27 -7.84 11.09 -6.59
N ASN A 28 -9.01 10.59 -6.17
CA ASN A 28 -9.07 9.34 -5.44
C ASN A 28 -8.67 8.16 -6.34
N LEU A 29 -7.77 7.30 -5.83
CA LEU A 29 -7.24 6.19 -6.61
C LEU A 29 -8.31 5.17 -7.05
N VAL A 30 -9.40 5.01 -6.32
CA VAL A 30 -10.51 4.12 -6.76
C VAL A 30 -11.22 4.70 -7.98
N VAL A 31 -11.37 6.03 -8.04
CA VAL A 31 -11.94 6.71 -9.21
C VAL A 31 -10.97 6.63 -10.39
N LYS A 32 -9.68 6.88 -10.15
CA LYS A 32 -8.65 6.74 -11.20
C LYS A 32 -8.59 5.31 -11.75
N ALA A 33 -8.77 4.28 -10.91
CA ALA A 33 -8.86 2.89 -11.35
C ALA A 33 -10.05 2.65 -12.29
N TYR A 34 -11.23 3.20 -11.95
CA TYR A 34 -12.40 3.12 -12.83
C TYR A 34 -12.17 3.84 -14.15
N LEU A 35 -11.72 5.09 -14.11
CA LEU A 35 -11.49 5.89 -15.32
C LEU A 35 -10.42 5.28 -16.23
N LEU A 36 -9.42 4.62 -15.64
CA LEU A 36 -8.37 3.92 -16.39
C LEU A 36 -8.96 2.78 -17.23
N LEU A 37 -9.79 1.93 -16.63
CA LEU A 37 -10.46 0.85 -17.37
C LEU A 37 -11.59 1.34 -18.28
N ASP A 38 -12.35 2.39 -17.88
CA ASP A 38 -13.38 2.98 -18.72
C ASP A 38 -12.83 3.52 -20.05
N LYS A 39 -11.63 4.07 -20.02
CA LYS A 39 -10.96 4.61 -21.22
C LYS A 39 -10.77 3.54 -22.31
N GLU A 40 -10.55 2.28 -21.91
CA GLU A 40 -10.29 1.17 -22.84
C GLU A 40 -11.55 0.33 -23.10
N PHE A 41 -12.31 0.04 -22.05
CA PHE A 41 -13.44 -0.90 -22.12
C PHE A 41 -14.81 -0.22 -22.25
N HIS A 42 -14.89 1.12 -22.22
CA HIS A 42 -16.13 1.89 -22.33
C HIS A 42 -17.22 1.42 -21.36
N LEU A 43 -16.86 1.38 -20.08
CA LEU A 43 -17.68 0.85 -19.00
C LEU A 43 -18.96 1.70 -18.80
N CYS A 44 -20.03 1.06 -18.33
CA CYS A 44 -21.22 1.78 -17.87
C CYS A 44 -20.89 2.69 -16.70
N PRO A 45 -21.61 3.83 -16.54
CA PRO A 45 -21.49 4.66 -15.34
C PRO A 45 -21.73 3.87 -14.05
N ILE A 46 -21.01 4.22 -12.99
CA ILE A 46 -21.11 3.53 -11.70
C ILE A 46 -21.23 4.49 -10.52
N GLU A 47 -21.84 3.98 -9.45
CA GLU A 47 -21.72 4.51 -8.09
C GLU A 47 -20.67 3.72 -7.33
N ILE A 48 -19.73 4.45 -6.71
CA ILE A 48 -18.65 3.88 -5.91
C ILE A 48 -18.94 4.17 -4.45
N HIS A 49 -19.04 3.14 -3.62
CA HIS A 49 -19.18 3.25 -2.16
C HIS A 49 -17.88 2.79 -1.50
N LEU A 50 -17.09 3.75 -1.04
CA LEU A 50 -15.80 3.53 -0.37
C LEU A 50 -15.95 3.71 1.14
N TYR A 51 -15.73 2.63 1.91
CA TYR A 51 -15.67 2.70 3.36
C TYR A 51 -14.20 2.72 3.81
N LYS A 52 -13.72 3.86 4.30
CA LYS A 52 -12.32 4.06 4.64
C LYS A 52 -12.04 3.82 6.12
N HIS A 53 -11.27 2.77 6.41
CA HIS A 53 -10.81 2.44 7.76
C HIS A 53 -9.34 2.79 7.99
N ILE A 54 -8.49 2.64 6.96
CA ILE A 54 -7.06 2.91 7.04
C ILE A 54 -6.83 4.38 6.70
N PRO A 55 -6.18 5.17 7.57
CA PRO A 55 -5.95 6.58 7.31
C PRO A 55 -5.05 6.80 6.08
N SER A 56 -5.32 7.87 5.35
CA SER A 56 -4.45 8.31 4.27
C SER A 56 -3.12 8.84 4.81
N GLY A 57 -2.02 8.61 4.09
CA GLY A 57 -0.70 9.10 4.48
C GLY A 57 -0.10 8.42 5.72
N ALA A 58 -0.58 7.24 6.11
CA ALA A 58 -0.08 6.47 7.26
C ALA A 58 1.03 5.46 6.91
N GLY A 59 1.53 5.44 5.66
CA GLY A 59 2.54 4.47 5.23
C GLY A 59 2.04 3.02 5.09
N LEU A 60 0.72 2.80 5.20
CA LEU A 60 0.12 1.46 5.20
C LEU A 60 -0.38 1.01 3.80
N GLY A 61 -0.15 1.77 2.75
CA GLY A 61 -0.60 1.43 1.40
C GLY A 61 -2.12 1.38 1.22
N GLY A 62 -2.91 1.93 2.15
CA GLY A 62 -4.37 1.79 2.15
C GLY A 62 -5.04 2.30 0.87
N GLY A 63 -4.62 3.45 0.32
CA GLY A 63 -5.14 3.96 -0.95
C GLY A 63 -4.76 3.10 -2.15
N SER A 64 -3.54 2.57 -2.14
CA SER A 64 -3.05 1.66 -3.19
C SER A 64 -3.79 0.32 -3.16
N SER A 65 -4.07 -0.20 -1.97
CA SER A 65 -4.91 -1.38 -1.78
C SER A 65 -6.33 -1.14 -2.31
N ASP A 66 -6.96 -0.01 -1.93
CA ASP A 66 -8.30 0.34 -2.41
C ASP A 66 -8.34 0.36 -3.95
N ALA A 67 -7.33 0.94 -4.61
CA ALA A 67 -7.24 1.00 -6.07
C ALA A 67 -7.08 -0.39 -6.71
N ALA A 68 -6.20 -1.23 -6.18
CA ALA A 68 -5.97 -2.57 -6.68
C ALA A 68 -7.23 -3.44 -6.57
N PHE A 69 -7.89 -3.39 -5.41
CA PHE A 69 -9.15 -4.10 -5.23
C PHE A 69 -10.27 -3.52 -6.08
N MET A 70 -10.27 -2.21 -6.37
CA MET A 70 -11.20 -1.61 -7.32
C MET A 70 -10.99 -2.17 -8.73
N LEU A 71 -9.75 -2.29 -9.21
CA LEU A 71 -9.45 -2.92 -10.51
C LEU A 71 -9.96 -4.37 -10.57
N LYS A 72 -9.73 -5.16 -9.52
CA LYS A 72 -10.24 -6.54 -9.42
C LYS A 72 -11.75 -6.58 -9.44
N LEU A 73 -12.39 -5.71 -8.67
CA LEU A 73 -13.86 -5.61 -8.59
C LEU A 73 -14.48 -5.22 -9.94
N LEU A 74 -13.88 -4.27 -10.66
CA LEU A 74 -14.32 -3.87 -11.99
C LEU A 74 -14.14 -5.00 -13.01
N ASN A 75 -13.01 -5.72 -12.95
CA ASN A 75 -12.74 -6.87 -13.81
C ASN A 75 -13.80 -7.95 -13.63
N GLU A 76 -14.16 -8.27 -12.39
CA GLU A 76 -15.20 -9.25 -12.08
C GLU A 76 -16.60 -8.73 -12.48
N HIS A 77 -16.95 -7.52 -12.05
CA HIS A 77 -18.29 -6.94 -12.26
C HIS A 77 -18.67 -6.80 -13.74
N PHE A 78 -17.72 -6.33 -14.56
CA PHE A 78 -17.90 -6.14 -15.99
C PHE A 78 -17.44 -7.32 -16.85
N GLN A 79 -16.96 -8.39 -16.22
CA GLN A 79 -16.47 -9.62 -16.89
C GLN A 79 -15.41 -9.32 -17.96
N LEU A 80 -14.45 -8.45 -17.63
CA LEU A 80 -13.42 -8.00 -18.57
C LEU A 80 -12.42 -9.10 -18.92
N ASN A 81 -12.37 -10.19 -18.12
CA ASN A 81 -11.49 -11.34 -18.29
C ASN A 81 -9.99 -10.98 -18.33
N LEU A 82 -9.61 -9.93 -17.59
CA LEU A 82 -8.21 -9.55 -17.44
C LEU A 82 -7.50 -10.54 -16.49
N SER A 83 -6.31 -10.98 -16.89
CA SER A 83 -5.44 -11.79 -16.03
C SER A 83 -4.83 -10.94 -14.90
N GLU A 84 -4.28 -11.61 -13.87
CA GLU A 84 -3.56 -10.89 -12.80
C GLU A 84 -2.38 -10.08 -13.34
N ASP A 85 -1.64 -10.61 -14.32
CA ASP A 85 -0.52 -9.88 -14.94
C ASP A 85 -1.00 -8.60 -15.64
N GLN A 86 -2.15 -8.65 -16.32
CA GLN A 86 -2.75 -7.46 -16.94
C GLN A 86 -3.22 -6.45 -15.88
N LEU A 87 -3.85 -6.93 -14.80
CA LEU A 87 -4.27 -6.08 -13.69
C LEU A 87 -3.06 -5.42 -13.00
N GLU A 88 -1.92 -6.13 -12.85
CA GLU A 88 -0.68 -5.55 -12.32
C GLU A 88 -0.16 -4.41 -13.20
N ILE A 89 -0.23 -4.55 -14.53
CA ILE A 89 0.16 -3.50 -15.47
C ILE A 89 -0.71 -2.25 -15.28
N TYR A 90 -2.04 -2.40 -15.22
CA TYR A 90 -2.94 -1.28 -14.93
C TYR A 90 -2.65 -0.66 -13.56
N ALA A 91 -2.51 -1.50 -12.52
CA ALA A 91 -2.25 -1.04 -11.17
C ALA A 91 -0.94 -0.24 -11.06
N ALA A 92 0.13 -0.66 -11.75
CA ALA A 92 1.41 0.03 -11.78
C ALA A 92 1.30 1.47 -12.35
N THR A 93 0.33 1.74 -13.23
CA THR A 93 0.10 3.09 -13.76
C THR A 93 -0.56 4.01 -12.72
N LEU A 94 -1.24 3.45 -11.72
CA LEU A 94 -1.88 4.19 -10.63
C LEU A 94 -0.91 4.51 -9.50
N GLY A 95 0.06 3.64 -9.28
CA GLY A 95 1.10 3.80 -8.27
C GLY A 95 1.91 2.51 -8.08
N ALA A 96 3.18 2.65 -7.66
CA ALA A 96 4.08 1.51 -7.48
C ALA A 96 3.49 0.45 -6.53
N ASP A 97 2.94 0.87 -5.38
CA ASP A 97 2.37 -0.03 -4.39
C ASP A 97 1.05 -0.68 -4.85
N CYS A 98 0.34 -0.10 -5.83
CA CYS A 98 -0.93 -0.64 -6.29
C CYS A 98 -0.75 -2.04 -6.92
N ALA A 99 0.32 -2.24 -7.68
CA ALA A 99 0.62 -3.52 -8.33
C ALA A 99 0.83 -4.64 -7.32
N PHE A 100 1.48 -4.36 -6.18
CA PHE A 100 1.66 -5.32 -5.09
C PHE A 100 0.33 -5.92 -4.61
N PHE A 101 -0.71 -5.08 -4.45
CA PHE A 101 -2.00 -5.51 -3.91
C PHE A 101 -2.84 -6.32 -4.89
N ILE A 102 -2.44 -6.43 -6.16
CA ILE A 102 -3.14 -7.31 -7.11
C ILE A 102 -2.99 -8.77 -6.67
N ARG A 103 -1.79 -9.26 -6.42
CA ARG A 103 -1.58 -10.62 -5.90
C ARG A 103 -1.72 -10.69 -4.39
N ASN A 104 -1.40 -9.61 -3.70
CA ASN A 104 -1.51 -9.47 -2.24
C ASN A 104 -0.87 -10.66 -1.49
N ALA A 105 0.32 -11.02 -1.90
CA ALA A 105 1.10 -12.12 -1.36
C ALA A 105 2.50 -11.66 -0.95
N PRO A 106 3.16 -12.35 0.01
CA PRO A 106 4.52 -12.02 0.40
C PRO A 106 5.45 -12.02 -0.81
N THR A 107 6.12 -10.90 -1.04
CA THR A 107 6.97 -10.70 -2.20
C THR A 107 8.19 -9.85 -1.85
N PHE A 108 9.27 -10.05 -2.57
CA PHE A 108 10.41 -9.14 -2.58
C PHE A 108 10.23 -8.17 -3.74
N ALA A 109 10.26 -6.87 -3.43
CA ALA A 109 10.09 -5.81 -4.40
C ALA A 109 11.42 -5.15 -4.71
N GLU A 110 11.70 -4.92 -6.00
CA GLU A 110 12.89 -4.26 -6.53
C GLU A 110 12.50 -3.06 -7.41
N GLY A 111 13.51 -2.31 -7.87
CA GLY A 111 13.30 -1.12 -8.68
C GLY A 111 12.68 0.01 -7.85
N ILE A 112 11.57 0.55 -8.30
CA ILE A 112 10.79 1.55 -7.56
C ILE A 112 9.68 0.90 -6.71
N GLY A 113 9.79 -0.40 -6.40
CA GLY A 113 8.76 -1.19 -5.72
C GLY A 113 7.77 -1.86 -6.67
N ASN A 114 8.12 -2.05 -7.93
CA ASN A 114 7.25 -2.54 -8.99
C ASN A 114 7.74 -3.83 -9.69
N ILE A 115 8.89 -4.36 -9.29
CA ILE A 115 9.42 -5.65 -9.78
C ILE A 115 9.32 -6.64 -8.65
N PHE A 116 8.46 -7.66 -8.80
CA PHE A 116 8.12 -8.58 -7.74
C PHE A 116 8.71 -9.97 -7.93
N SER A 117 9.28 -10.51 -6.85
CA SER A 117 9.74 -11.90 -6.77
C SER A 117 9.06 -12.57 -5.56
N PRO A 118 8.31 -13.66 -5.74
CA PRO A 118 7.68 -14.38 -4.63
C PRO A 118 8.72 -14.82 -3.60
N ILE A 119 8.38 -14.73 -2.32
CA ILE A 119 9.22 -15.18 -1.21
C ILE A 119 8.46 -16.16 -0.32
N PRO A 120 9.13 -17.21 0.20
CA PRO A 120 8.51 -18.19 1.09
C PRO A 120 8.48 -17.67 2.54
N LEU A 121 7.83 -16.53 2.78
CA LEU A 121 7.69 -15.95 4.10
C LEU A 121 6.25 -16.09 4.61
N SER A 122 6.10 -16.50 5.86
CA SER A 122 4.81 -16.50 6.55
C SER A 122 4.99 -15.98 7.98
N LEU A 123 4.20 -14.97 8.32
CA LEU A 123 4.10 -14.45 9.69
C LEU A 123 2.90 -15.04 10.44
N LYS A 124 2.37 -16.18 9.96
CA LYS A 124 1.26 -16.86 10.62
C LYS A 124 1.66 -17.27 12.04
N GLY A 125 0.87 -16.86 13.04
CA GLY A 125 1.14 -17.09 14.46
C GLY A 125 1.78 -15.90 15.17
N TYR A 126 2.23 -14.88 14.45
CA TYR A 126 2.61 -13.59 15.03
C TYR A 126 1.42 -12.65 15.13
N GLN A 127 1.47 -11.76 16.10
CA GLN A 127 0.54 -10.64 16.23
C GLN A 127 1.24 -9.38 15.73
N ILE A 128 0.50 -8.54 14.98
CA ILE A 128 1.00 -7.25 14.49
C ILE A 128 0.32 -6.15 15.31
N LEU A 129 1.14 -5.28 15.91
CA LEU A 129 0.71 -4.04 16.55
C LEU A 129 1.11 -2.86 15.67
N ILE A 130 0.13 -2.04 15.28
CA ILE A 130 0.35 -0.81 14.51
C ILE A 130 0.16 0.38 15.43
N ILE A 131 1.18 1.23 15.55
CA ILE A 131 1.13 2.48 16.30
C ILE A 131 1.37 3.63 15.34
N LYS A 132 0.38 4.51 15.21
CA LYS A 132 0.48 5.74 14.43
C LYS A 132 0.46 6.93 15.40
N PRO A 133 1.60 7.57 15.70
CA PRO A 133 1.61 8.81 16.43
C PRO A 133 0.98 9.94 15.60
N ASP A 134 0.61 11.04 16.26
CA ASP A 134 0.06 12.22 15.60
C ASP A 134 1.20 13.07 14.97
N VAL A 135 1.90 12.43 14.04
CA VAL A 135 3.02 13.02 13.28
C VAL A 135 2.79 12.76 11.81
N PHE A 136 3.02 13.77 10.99
CA PHE A 136 2.98 13.64 9.53
C PHE A 136 4.40 13.65 8.97
N VAL A 137 4.75 12.63 8.22
CA VAL A 137 6.02 12.52 7.47
C VAL A 137 5.70 12.47 5.99
N SER A 138 6.15 13.46 5.23
CA SER A 138 5.97 13.44 3.79
C SER A 138 6.97 12.49 3.12
N THR A 139 6.58 11.90 1.98
CA THR A 139 7.50 11.05 1.18
C THR A 139 8.79 11.79 0.82
N ARG A 140 8.70 13.08 0.47
CA ARG A 140 9.86 13.92 0.16
C ARG A 140 10.81 14.02 1.35
N GLU A 141 10.28 14.25 2.55
CA GLU A 141 11.05 14.34 3.77
C GLU A 141 11.73 13.01 4.10
N ALA A 142 10.99 11.89 4.02
CA ALA A 142 11.53 10.57 4.28
C ALA A 142 12.71 10.24 3.37
N PHE A 143 12.63 10.60 2.07
CA PHE A 143 13.71 10.36 1.11
C PHE A 143 14.87 11.39 1.18
N ALA A 144 14.70 12.54 1.85
CA ALA A 144 15.65 13.65 1.76
C ALA A 144 17.06 13.31 2.25
N ASN A 145 17.20 12.45 3.24
CA ASN A 145 18.47 12.12 3.88
C ASN A 145 18.82 10.62 3.77
N ILE A 146 18.20 9.90 2.84
CA ILE A 146 18.57 8.51 2.60
C ILE A 146 19.91 8.46 1.85
N HIS A 147 20.82 7.65 2.34
CA HIS A 147 22.09 7.32 1.71
C HIS A 147 22.08 5.85 1.29
N PRO A 148 21.67 5.53 0.05
CA PRO A 148 21.61 4.15 -0.40
C PRO A 148 22.97 3.45 -0.27
N HIS A 149 22.98 2.28 0.33
CA HIS A 149 24.18 1.46 0.47
C HIS A 149 23.81 -0.03 0.28
N HIS A 150 24.82 -0.85 0.01
CA HIS A 150 24.61 -2.29 -0.01
C HIS A 150 24.55 -2.80 1.42
N PRO A 151 23.44 -3.42 1.85
CA PRO A 151 23.36 -3.99 3.19
C PRO A 151 24.33 -5.17 3.33
N GLU A 152 24.80 -5.41 4.55
CA GLU A 152 25.65 -6.57 4.87
C GLU A 152 24.95 -7.91 4.57
N TYR A 153 23.64 -7.95 4.84
CA TYR A 153 22.78 -9.09 4.52
C TYR A 153 21.71 -8.66 3.54
N SER A 154 21.51 -9.42 2.47
CA SER A 154 20.36 -9.18 1.59
C SER A 154 19.04 -9.46 2.34
N ILE A 155 17.99 -8.70 2.02
CA ILE A 155 16.65 -8.95 2.61
C ILE A 155 16.23 -10.40 2.40
N LYS A 156 16.52 -10.98 1.21
CA LYS A 156 16.20 -12.39 0.88
C LYS A 156 16.93 -13.40 1.79
N GLU A 157 18.09 -13.03 2.34
CA GLU A 157 18.81 -13.87 3.32
C GLU A 157 18.33 -13.61 4.73
N ALA A 158 18.10 -12.34 5.08
CA ALA A 158 17.62 -11.95 6.39
C ALA A 158 16.29 -12.63 6.75
N ILE A 159 15.32 -12.65 5.84
CA ILE A 159 14.00 -13.25 6.08
C ILE A 159 14.02 -14.78 6.23
N LYS A 160 15.11 -15.47 5.87
CA LYS A 160 15.27 -16.91 6.12
C LYS A 160 15.66 -17.22 7.57
N ARG A 161 16.12 -16.21 8.31
CA ARG A 161 16.46 -16.34 9.72
C ARG A 161 15.22 -16.22 10.59
N PRO A 162 15.24 -16.76 11.81
CA PRO A 162 14.16 -16.58 12.78
C PRO A 162 13.87 -15.09 13.03
N ALA A 163 12.60 -14.73 13.19
CA ALA A 163 12.19 -13.32 13.33
C ALA A 163 12.85 -12.60 14.54
N ASN A 164 13.24 -13.31 15.58
CA ASN A 164 13.96 -12.76 16.73
C ASN A 164 15.41 -12.32 16.41
N GLU A 165 15.94 -12.68 15.24
CA GLU A 165 17.25 -12.22 14.75
C GLU A 165 17.12 -11.00 13.81
N TRP A 166 15.91 -10.66 13.35
CA TRP A 166 15.70 -9.60 12.36
C TRP A 166 16.07 -8.21 12.86
N LYS A 167 15.99 -7.98 14.15
CA LYS A 167 16.30 -6.68 14.76
C LYS A 167 17.65 -6.11 14.33
N GLU A 168 18.65 -6.98 14.16
CA GLU A 168 20.04 -6.58 13.88
C GLU A 168 20.39 -6.65 12.38
N ILE A 169 19.54 -7.29 11.56
CA ILE A 169 19.88 -7.61 10.16
C ILE A 169 18.87 -7.08 9.15
N LEU A 170 17.65 -6.76 9.58
CA LEU A 170 16.60 -6.22 8.74
C LEU A 170 16.30 -4.78 9.17
N ILE A 171 16.98 -3.84 8.55
CA ILE A 171 16.96 -2.42 8.90
C ILE A 171 16.09 -1.68 7.89
N ASN A 172 15.36 -0.68 8.37
CA ASN A 172 14.60 0.24 7.54
C ASN A 172 15.42 1.52 7.35
N ASP A 173 15.95 1.73 6.16
CA ASP A 173 16.80 2.89 5.83
C ASP A 173 16.11 4.25 6.07
N PHE A 174 14.77 4.29 6.07
CA PHE A 174 14.05 5.51 6.41
C PHE A 174 14.24 5.95 7.87
N GLU A 175 14.64 5.06 8.77
CA GLU A 175 14.84 5.40 10.18
C GLU A 175 15.93 6.44 10.36
N ASP A 176 17.02 6.35 9.60
CA ASP A 176 18.13 7.32 9.63
C ASP A 176 17.71 8.72 9.17
N SER A 177 16.74 8.79 8.26
CA SER A 177 16.19 10.05 7.77
C SER A 177 15.09 10.61 8.68
N VAL A 178 14.22 9.75 9.21
CA VAL A 178 12.98 10.16 9.89
C VAL A 178 13.17 10.39 11.38
N PHE A 179 13.91 9.53 12.08
CA PHE A 179 14.04 9.62 13.54
C PHE A 179 14.68 10.92 14.05
N PRO A 180 15.70 11.50 13.38
CA PRO A 180 16.25 12.79 13.81
C PRO A 180 15.24 13.94 13.75
N GLN A 181 14.30 13.88 12.81
CA GLN A 181 13.27 14.91 12.59
C GLN A 181 12.01 14.66 13.43
N HIS A 182 11.72 13.38 13.71
CA HIS A 182 10.56 12.91 14.47
C HIS A 182 10.97 11.91 15.57
N PRO A 183 11.68 12.34 16.62
CA PRO A 183 12.24 11.44 17.65
C PRO A 183 11.20 10.51 18.30
N VAL A 184 9.96 10.96 18.42
CA VAL A 184 8.86 10.18 19.00
C VAL A 184 8.66 8.82 18.29
N ILE A 185 8.95 8.73 16.98
CA ILE A 185 8.81 7.47 16.24
C ILE A 185 9.90 6.48 16.69
N GLY A 186 11.14 6.97 16.83
CA GLY A 186 12.23 6.16 17.37
C GLY A 186 12.02 5.74 18.82
N GLU A 187 11.47 6.63 19.65
CA GLU A 187 11.12 6.34 21.04
C GLU A 187 10.04 5.25 21.14
N ILE A 188 9.01 5.29 20.28
CA ILE A 188 7.98 4.25 20.20
C ILE A 188 8.62 2.91 19.83
N LYS A 189 9.49 2.87 18.80
CA LYS A 189 10.20 1.64 18.41
C LYS A 189 11.01 1.08 19.57
N ALA A 190 11.77 1.92 20.27
CA ALA A 190 12.57 1.51 21.42
C ALA A 190 11.69 0.95 22.57
N GLU A 191 10.55 1.58 22.82
CA GLU A 191 9.61 1.14 23.85
C GLU A 191 8.96 -0.19 23.48
N LEU A 192 8.61 -0.43 22.21
CA LEU A 192 8.08 -1.71 21.75
C LEU A 192 9.05 -2.86 22.03
N TYR A 193 10.35 -2.65 21.78
CA TYR A 193 11.36 -3.68 22.12
C TYR A 193 11.47 -3.92 23.62
N LYS A 194 11.38 -2.89 24.48
CA LYS A 194 11.36 -3.06 25.95
C LYS A 194 10.14 -3.86 26.41
N GLN A 195 9.01 -3.72 25.71
CA GLN A 195 7.77 -4.46 25.97
C GLN A 195 7.76 -5.87 25.38
N GLY A 196 8.84 -6.28 24.71
CA GLY A 196 9.01 -7.65 24.22
C GLY A 196 8.61 -7.86 22.76
N ALA A 197 8.52 -6.80 21.94
CA ALA A 197 8.35 -6.96 20.51
C ALA A 197 9.52 -7.78 19.92
N VAL A 198 9.19 -8.79 19.14
CA VAL A 198 10.18 -9.63 18.44
C VAL A 198 10.91 -8.83 17.37
N TYR A 199 10.16 -8.02 16.63
CA TYR A 199 10.65 -7.10 15.62
C TYR A 199 9.76 -5.85 15.56
N ALA A 200 10.37 -4.69 15.33
CA ALA A 200 9.69 -3.41 15.12
C ALA A 200 10.42 -2.60 14.04
N SER A 201 9.66 -1.99 13.10
CA SER A 201 10.18 -1.16 12.02
C SER A 201 9.18 -0.05 11.69
#